data_e6cc9d33897d33ed4aa0d55326506f4f
#
_entry.id   e6cc9d33897d33ed4aa0d55326506f4f
#
_cell.length_a   1.000
_cell.length_b   1.000
_cell.length_c   1.000
_cell.angle_alpha   90.00
_cell.angle_beta   90.00
_cell.angle_gamma   90.00
#
_symmetry.space_group_name_H-M   'P 1'
#
loop_
_entity.id
_entity.type
_entity.pdbx_description
1 polymer ?
#
loop_
_entity_poly.entity_id
_entity_poly.type
_entity_poly.pdbx_seq_one_letter_code
_entity_poly.pdbx_strand_id
1 'polypeptide(L)'
;MNSKNPSSQSLVESARETLRIEAEALLAAEKKIDNRFAEAVESIYRLRGKLIVTGIGKSGLVGAKIAATLASTGTSSFFLHPSEALHGDLGMIGPDDGVLAISYSGESEELSNILPHIRRFGIPLLAMTAGLDSTLARYADTVLDISVAREACPLGAAPTSSTTLTMAMGDALAVALMKKRDFRKEDFASFHPGGSLGRRLFIKVEDLMRKENLPIVEVRTPLKEAIVVMSEGKLGNVLVTREGRLEAIMSDGDLRRALMREGFEMERPVIDYATIRPKVIRDTSLLASDALAMIEEAKVQLLPVVDDSDRVKGVIHLHDLVSAGIKSDRPLA
;
A
#
# COMPACT_ATOMS: atom_id res chain seq x y z
N MET A 1 -38.85 4.27 35.65
CA MET A 1 -37.53 4.91 35.47
C MET A 1 -37.56 5.61 34.12
N ASN A 2 -37.73 6.94 34.10
CA ASN A 2 -37.73 7.72 32.85
C ASN A 2 -36.28 7.86 32.36
N SER A 3 -35.86 7.04 31.41
CA SER A 3 -34.64 7.28 30.65
C SER A 3 -34.87 8.46 29.73
N LYS A 4 -34.49 9.66 30.17
CA LYS A 4 -34.42 10.82 29.27
C LYS A 4 -33.39 10.46 28.20
N ASN A 5 -33.85 10.27 26.95
CA ASN A 5 -32.95 10.16 25.80
C ASN A 5 -32.02 11.40 25.81
N PRO A 6 -30.70 11.20 25.73
CA PRO A 6 -29.76 12.33 25.75
C PRO A 6 -30.04 13.24 24.54
N SER A 7 -29.94 14.56 24.74
CA SER A 7 -30.06 15.53 23.65
C SER A 7 -28.93 15.35 22.64
N SER A 8 -29.11 15.75 21.39
CA SER A 8 -28.07 15.72 20.36
C SER A 8 -26.80 16.46 20.80
N GLN A 9 -26.94 17.56 21.53
CA GLN A 9 -25.82 18.33 22.08
C GLN A 9 -25.05 17.55 23.17
N SER A 10 -25.76 16.80 23.99
CA SER A 10 -25.15 15.92 25.01
C SER A 10 -24.36 14.77 24.38
N LEU A 11 -24.83 14.21 23.27
CA LEU A 11 -24.11 13.17 22.52
C LEU A 11 -22.81 13.69 21.89
N VAL A 12 -22.85 14.90 21.30
CA VAL A 12 -21.66 15.56 20.75
C VAL A 12 -20.61 15.84 21.84
N GLU A 13 -21.04 16.32 23.01
CA GLU A 13 -20.11 16.57 24.11
C GLU A 13 -19.51 15.26 24.66
N SER A 14 -20.28 14.19 24.76
CA SER A 14 -19.77 12.86 25.13
C SER A 14 -18.68 12.36 24.17
N ALA A 15 -18.86 12.56 22.85
CA ALA A 15 -17.86 12.20 21.86
C ALA A 15 -16.56 13.02 22.04
N ARG A 16 -16.69 14.32 22.26
CA ARG A 16 -15.53 15.21 22.52
C ARG A 16 -14.78 14.82 23.77
N GLU A 17 -15.51 14.49 24.84
CA GLU A 17 -14.93 14.04 26.10
C GLU A 17 -14.16 12.73 25.94
N THR A 18 -14.74 11.74 25.26
CA THR A 18 -14.07 10.47 24.94
C THR A 18 -12.74 10.68 24.23
N LEU A 19 -12.75 11.46 23.13
CA LEU A 19 -11.53 11.75 22.38
C LEU A 19 -10.48 12.49 23.21
N ARG A 20 -10.91 13.38 24.11
CA ARG A 20 -10.00 14.11 25.00
C ARG A 20 -9.33 13.18 26.00
N ILE A 21 -10.11 12.29 26.64
CA ILE A 21 -9.58 11.31 27.60
C ILE A 21 -8.55 10.40 26.94
N GLU A 22 -8.83 9.89 25.75
CA GLU A 22 -7.90 9.05 25.01
C GLU A 22 -6.63 9.81 24.59
N ALA A 23 -6.76 11.07 24.14
CA ALA A 23 -5.61 11.92 23.82
C ALA A 23 -4.73 12.21 25.05
N GLU A 24 -5.35 12.47 26.22
CA GLU A 24 -4.65 12.63 27.50
C GLU A 24 -3.86 11.38 27.88
N ALA A 25 -4.44 10.18 27.65
CA ALA A 25 -3.77 8.91 27.91
C ALA A 25 -2.52 8.73 27.03
N LEU A 26 -2.59 9.08 25.74
CA LEU A 26 -1.44 9.06 24.83
C LEU A 26 -0.34 10.04 25.24
N LEU A 27 -0.68 11.26 25.59
CA LEU A 27 0.28 12.28 26.06
C LEU A 27 0.93 11.91 27.39
N ALA A 28 0.20 11.22 28.27
CA ALA A 28 0.75 10.70 29.52
C ALA A 28 1.74 9.55 29.25
N ALA A 29 1.41 8.65 28.33
CA ALA A 29 2.27 7.54 27.97
C ALA A 29 3.57 8.01 27.26
N GLU A 30 3.52 9.05 26.42
CA GLU A 30 4.70 9.65 25.78
C GLU A 30 5.78 9.97 26.83
N LYS A 31 5.39 10.55 27.96
CA LYS A 31 6.31 10.93 29.05
C LYS A 31 6.92 9.74 29.79
N LYS A 32 6.34 8.54 29.65
CA LYS A 32 6.82 7.31 30.26
C LYS A 32 7.73 6.47 29.35
N ILE A 33 7.86 6.86 28.08
CA ILE A 33 8.75 6.18 27.14
C ILE A 33 10.19 6.36 27.61
N ASP A 34 10.87 5.23 27.82
CA ASP A 34 12.24 5.16 28.32
C ASP A 34 13.11 4.16 27.50
N ASN A 35 14.28 3.80 28.01
CA ASN A 35 15.21 2.90 27.36
C ASN A 35 14.63 1.50 27.11
N ARG A 36 13.64 1.04 27.87
CA ARG A 36 12.96 -0.24 27.62
C ARG A 36 12.30 -0.29 26.26
N PHE A 37 11.81 0.85 25.77
CA PHE A 37 11.28 0.92 24.39
C PHE A 37 12.38 0.69 23.35
N ALA A 38 13.56 1.28 23.53
CA ALA A 38 14.72 1.06 22.65
C ALA A 38 15.21 -0.40 22.70
N GLU A 39 15.22 -1.00 23.90
CA GLU A 39 15.56 -2.43 24.10
C GLU A 39 14.57 -3.33 23.36
N ALA A 40 13.25 -3.05 23.43
CA ALA A 40 12.23 -3.78 22.72
C ALA A 40 12.45 -3.69 21.19
N VAL A 41 12.69 -2.49 20.67
CA VAL A 41 12.98 -2.29 19.24
C VAL A 41 14.25 -3.06 18.83
N GLU A 42 15.31 -3.02 19.64
CA GLU A 42 16.55 -3.73 19.35
C GLU A 42 16.35 -5.25 19.37
N SER A 43 15.61 -5.76 20.34
CA SER A 43 15.26 -7.18 20.45
C SER A 43 14.51 -7.66 19.20
N ILE A 44 13.47 -6.93 18.77
CA ILE A 44 12.71 -7.26 17.56
C ILE A 44 13.58 -7.14 16.29
N TYR A 45 14.43 -6.11 16.21
CA TYR A 45 15.30 -5.89 15.05
C TYR A 45 16.27 -7.05 14.82
N ARG A 46 16.76 -7.68 15.89
CA ARG A 46 17.73 -8.80 15.84
C ARG A 46 17.12 -10.15 15.54
N LEU A 47 15.79 -10.29 15.55
CA LEU A 47 15.15 -11.54 15.20
C LEU A 47 15.51 -11.96 13.78
N ARG A 48 15.86 -13.24 13.62
CA ARG A 48 16.05 -13.86 12.30
C ARG A 48 14.76 -14.48 11.77
N GLY A 49 13.84 -14.80 12.67
CA GLY A 49 12.52 -15.32 12.38
C GLY A 49 11.44 -14.25 12.38
N LYS A 50 10.31 -14.54 13.02
CA LYS A 50 9.10 -13.71 13.05
C LYS A 50 8.87 -13.17 14.45
N LEU A 51 8.13 -12.05 14.54
CA LEU A 51 7.55 -11.60 15.79
C LEU A 51 6.12 -12.12 15.89
N ILE A 52 5.87 -13.03 16.83
CA ILE A 52 4.54 -13.55 17.11
C ILE A 52 3.87 -12.61 18.11
N VAL A 53 2.72 -12.06 17.74
CA VAL A 53 1.90 -11.23 18.65
C VAL A 53 0.79 -12.08 19.21
N THR A 54 0.59 -12.03 20.53
CA THR A 54 -0.44 -12.83 21.20
C THR A 54 -1.19 -12.02 22.27
N GLY A 55 -2.44 -12.35 22.51
CA GLY A 55 -3.31 -11.68 23.46
C GLY A 55 -4.75 -12.17 23.38
N ILE A 56 -5.57 -11.85 24.38
CA ILE A 56 -6.97 -12.30 24.50
C ILE A 56 -7.94 -11.13 24.38
N GLY A 57 -9.12 -11.40 23.86
CA GLY A 57 -10.23 -10.44 23.80
C GLY A 57 -9.86 -9.16 23.05
N LYS A 58 -10.07 -8.00 23.65
CA LYS A 58 -9.73 -6.70 23.01
C LYS A 58 -8.22 -6.54 22.79
N SER A 59 -7.39 -7.03 23.72
CA SER A 59 -5.93 -7.06 23.52
C SER A 59 -5.53 -7.93 22.33
N GLY A 60 -6.22 -9.06 22.11
CA GLY A 60 -5.99 -9.92 20.95
C GLY A 60 -6.36 -9.24 19.63
N LEU A 61 -7.52 -8.57 19.56
CA LEU A 61 -7.94 -7.82 18.37
C LEU A 61 -6.95 -6.70 18.02
N VAL A 62 -6.50 -5.95 19.02
CA VAL A 62 -5.46 -4.92 18.84
C VAL A 62 -4.13 -5.56 18.45
N GLY A 63 -3.77 -6.69 19.07
CA GLY A 63 -2.57 -7.46 18.75
C GLY A 63 -2.55 -7.95 17.30
N ALA A 64 -3.69 -8.42 16.79
CA ALA A 64 -3.81 -8.81 15.38
C ALA A 64 -3.57 -7.62 14.43
N LYS A 65 -4.08 -6.41 14.76
CA LYS A 65 -3.79 -5.19 14.00
C LYS A 65 -2.30 -4.83 14.08
N ILE A 66 -1.68 -4.92 15.23
CA ILE A 66 -0.25 -4.64 15.41
C ILE A 66 0.59 -5.61 14.56
N ALA A 67 0.30 -6.92 14.59
CA ALA A 67 0.98 -7.90 13.77
C ALA A 67 0.87 -7.59 12.27
N ALA A 68 -0.34 -7.23 11.81
CA ALA A 68 -0.57 -6.85 10.41
C ALA A 68 0.21 -5.58 10.03
N THR A 69 0.26 -4.58 10.91
CA THR A 69 1.04 -3.35 10.68
C THR A 69 2.54 -3.67 10.58
N LEU A 70 3.10 -4.45 11.50
CA LEU A 70 4.49 -4.87 11.49
C LEU A 70 4.83 -5.64 10.21
N ALA A 71 4.00 -6.61 9.81
CA ALA A 71 4.18 -7.39 8.60
C ALA A 71 4.21 -6.50 7.34
N SER A 72 3.31 -5.52 7.26
CA SER A 72 3.21 -4.60 6.12
C SER A 72 4.29 -3.51 6.11
N THR A 73 5.06 -3.39 7.19
CA THR A 73 6.14 -2.39 7.35
C THR A 73 7.53 -3.02 7.51
N GLY A 74 7.71 -4.27 7.03
CA GLY A 74 9.01 -4.90 6.91
C GLY A 74 9.46 -5.72 8.11
N THR A 75 8.61 -5.94 9.12
CA THR A 75 8.85 -6.87 10.22
C THR A 75 7.94 -8.08 10.08
N SER A 76 8.48 -9.23 9.69
CA SER A 76 7.69 -10.46 9.56
C SER A 76 6.98 -10.76 10.87
N SER A 77 5.65 -10.79 10.86
CA SER A 77 4.83 -10.94 12.07
C SER A 77 3.48 -11.57 11.76
N PHE A 78 2.94 -12.30 12.72
CA PHE A 78 1.58 -12.81 12.69
C PHE A 78 0.99 -12.86 14.10
N PHE A 79 -0.33 -12.97 14.17
CA PHE A 79 -1.05 -13.10 15.45
C PHE A 79 -1.33 -14.57 15.76
N LEU A 80 -1.02 -14.99 16.99
CA LEU A 80 -1.30 -16.32 17.54
C LEU A 80 -2.26 -16.18 18.72
N HIS A 81 -3.44 -16.80 18.62
CA HIS A 81 -4.38 -16.80 19.73
C HIS A 81 -3.91 -17.74 20.86
N PRO A 82 -3.87 -17.29 22.13
CA PRO A 82 -3.35 -18.13 23.23
C PRO A 82 -4.09 -19.46 23.43
N SER A 83 -5.41 -19.49 23.19
CA SER A 83 -6.18 -20.73 23.29
C SER A 83 -5.77 -21.75 22.23
N GLU A 84 -5.56 -21.32 20.97
CA GLU A 84 -5.10 -22.19 19.89
C GLU A 84 -3.66 -22.66 20.16
N ALA A 85 -2.84 -21.80 20.73
CA ALA A 85 -1.48 -22.13 21.15
C ALA A 85 -1.46 -23.32 22.12
N LEU A 86 -2.40 -23.39 23.09
CA LEU A 86 -2.53 -24.52 24.04
C LEU A 86 -2.97 -25.82 23.35
N HIS A 87 -3.56 -25.74 22.17
CA HIS A 87 -4.06 -26.89 21.42
C HIS A 87 -3.16 -27.34 20.25
N GLY A 88 -1.94 -26.82 20.20
CA GLY A 88 -0.92 -27.30 19.26
C GLY A 88 -0.22 -26.20 18.45
N ASP A 89 -0.82 -25.02 18.33
CA ASP A 89 -0.27 -23.94 17.50
C ASP A 89 1.02 -23.31 18.07
N LEU A 90 1.45 -23.70 19.30
CA LEU A 90 2.82 -23.44 19.77
C LEU A 90 3.88 -24.00 18.82
N GLY A 91 3.54 -25.01 18.02
CA GLY A 91 4.41 -25.54 16.97
C GLY A 91 4.72 -24.55 15.83
N MET A 92 4.01 -23.43 15.74
CA MET A 92 4.29 -22.35 14.79
C MET A 92 5.47 -21.46 15.23
N ILE A 93 5.92 -21.59 16.48
CA ILE A 93 7.01 -20.80 17.06
C ILE A 93 8.33 -21.53 16.85
N GLY A 94 9.26 -20.89 16.17
CA GLY A 94 10.61 -21.40 15.93
C GLY A 94 11.67 -20.78 16.85
N PRO A 95 12.91 -21.32 16.82
CA PRO A 95 13.99 -20.87 17.68
C PRO A 95 14.55 -19.48 17.34
N ASP A 96 14.29 -18.97 16.15
CA ASP A 96 14.75 -17.66 15.68
C ASP A 96 13.67 -16.58 15.83
N ASP A 97 12.49 -16.95 16.38
CA ASP A 97 11.35 -16.06 16.55
C ASP A 97 11.43 -15.28 17.87
N GLY A 98 10.52 -14.33 18.05
CA GLY A 98 10.24 -13.64 19.31
C GLY A 98 8.75 -13.51 19.53
N VAL A 99 8.34 -13.24 20.78
CA VAL A 99 6.93 -13.09 21.16
C VAL A 99 6.68 -11.71 21.74
N LEU A 100 5.61 -11.06 21.31
CA LEU A 100 5.02 -9.86 21.92
C LEU A 100 3.67 -10.26 22.53
N ALA A 101 3.62 -10.37 23.84
CA ALA A 101 2.41 -10.74 24.58
C ALA A 101 1.70 -9.47 25.12
N ILE A 102 0.39 -9.39 24.87
CA ILE A 102 -0.42 -8.21 25.19
C ILE A 102 -1.53 -8.61 26.17
N SER A 103 -1.47 -8.07 27.39
CA SER A 103 -2.52 -8.23 28.40
C SER A 103 -2.51 -7.02 29.34
N TYR A 104 -3.64 -6.29 29.42
CA TYR A 104 -3.70 -5.08 30.24
C TYR A 104 -3.41 -5.38 31.71
N SER A 105 -4.06 -6.40 32.29
CA SER A 105 -3.79 -6.84 33.68
C SER A 105 -2.47 -7.62 33.85
N GLY A 106 -2.02 -8.28 32.74
CA GLY A 106 -0.92 -9.23 32.78
C GLY A 106 -1.22 -10.55 33.47
N GLU A 107 -2.50 -10.84 33.80
CA GLU A 107 -2.96 -12.00 34.56
C GLU A 107 -4.01 -12.83 33.81
N SER A 108 -4.11 -12.73 32.48
CA SER A 108 -5.03 -13.57 31.69
C SER A 108 -4.61 -15.03 31.81
N GLU A 109 -5.52 -15.91 32.19
CA GLU A 109 -5.26 -17.32 32.47
C GLU A 109 -4.68 -18.05 31.26
N GLU A 110 -5.30 -17.89 30.07
CA GLU A 110 -4.89 -18.55 28.84
C GLU A 110 -3.48 -18.07 28.40
N LEU A 111 -3.20 -16.79 28.57
CA LEU A 111 -1.88 -16.26 28.29
C LEU A 111 -0.84 -16.77 29.30
N SER A 112 -1.17 -16.75 30.59
CA SER A 112 -0.28 -17.22 31.64
C SER A 112 0.09 -18.71 31.50
N ASN A 113 -0.83 -19.53 30.98
CA ASN A 113 -0.59 -20.94 30.72
C ASN A 113 0.42 -21.22 29.61
N ILE A 114 0.56 -20.34 28.62
CA ILE A 114 1.53 -20.52 27.54
C ILE A 114 2.92 -19.92 27.84
N LEU A 115 3.05 -18.98 28.78
CA LEU A 115 4.32 -18.32 29.11
C LEU A 115 5.45 -19.30 29.48
N PRO A 116 5.25 -20.34 30.33
CA PRO A 116 6.29 -21.31 30.63
C PRO A 116 6.77 -22.08 29.40
N HIS A 117 5.88 -22.33 28.43
CA HIS A 117 6.23 -23.00 27.19
C HIS A 117 7.04 -22.09 26.28
N ILE A 118 6.67 -20.82 26.13
CA ILE A 118 7.44 -19.82 25.39
C ILE A 118 8.85 -19.67 25.97
N ARG A 119 8.99 -19.61 27.28
CA ARG A 119 10.31 -19.54 27.94
C ARG A 119 11.21 -20.75 27.67
N ARG A 120 10.64 -21.94 27.46
CA ARG A 120 11.42 -23.14 27.09
C ARG A 120 12.06 -23.04 25.71
N PHE A 121 11.50 -22.26 24.78
CA PHE A 121 12.10 -22.01 23.47
C PHE A 121 13.38 -21.15 23.56
N GLY A 122 13.60 -20.44 24.69
CA GLY A 122 14.75 -19.56 24.87
C GLY A 122 14.75 -18.33 23.95
N ILE A 123 13.59 -17.95 23.46
CA ILE A 123 13.39 -16.84 22.54
C ILE A 123 13.01 -15.55 23.30
N PRO A 124 13.21 -14.35 22.72
CA PRO A 124 12.81 -13.10 23.34
C PRO A 124 11.30 -13.01 23.56
N LEU A 125 10.92 -12.64 24.79
CA LEU A 125 9.53 -12.38 25.19
C LEU A 125 9.40 -10.92 25.63
N LEU A 126 8.61 -10.16 24.88
CA LEU A 126 8.25 -8.78 25.19
C LEU A 126 6.81 -8.75 25.71
N ALA A 127 6.54 -7.85 26.62
CA ALA A 127 5.19 -7.64 27.17
C ALA A 127 4.69 -6.22 26.95
N MET A 128 3.42 -6.07 26.59
CA MET A 128 2.64 -4.84 26.74
C MET A 128 1.62 -5.03 27.85
N THR A 129 1.81 -4.39 29.00
CA THR A 129 0.92 -4.56 30.16
C THR A 129 0.87 -3.30 31.03
N ALA A 130 -0.23 -3.09 31.76
CA ALA A 130 -0.32 -2.10 32.83
C ALA A 130 0.09 -2.71 34.19
N GLY A 131 0.05 -4.04 34.32
CA GLY A 131 0.45 -4.76 35.53
C GLY A 131 1.97 -5.00 35.53
N LEU A 132 2.75 -4.04 36.01
CA LEU A 132 4.22 -4.13 35.98
C LEU A 132 4.78 -5.23 36.89
N ASP A 133 4.03 -5.69 37.90
CA ASP A 133 4.37 -6.80 38.79
C ASP A 133 3.58 -8.09 38.47
N SER A 134 2.88 -8.11 37.34
CA SER A 134 2.04 -9.23 36.92
C SER A 134 2.84 -10.48 36.53
N THR A 135 2.13 -11.59 36.38
CA THR A 135 2.71 -12.85 35.88
C THR A 135 3.36 -12.62 34.51
N LEU A 136 2.70 -11.93 33.57
CA LEU A 136 3.26 -11.61 32.27
C LEU A 136 4.55 -10.80 32.39
N ALA A 137 4.56 -9.74 33.22
CA ALA A 137 5.73 -8.89 33.42
C ALA A 137 6.94 -9.66 33.95
N ARG A 138 6.72 -10.60 34.89
CA ARG A 138 7.78 -11.46 35.47
C ARG A 138 8.40 -12.43 34.46
N TYR A 139 7.63 -12.87 33.46
CA TYR A 139 8.12 -13.77 32.42
C TYR A 139 8.83 -13.02 31.27
N ALA A 140 8.49 -11.75 31.06
CA ALA A 140 9.01 -10.96 29.94
C ALA A 140 10.48 -10.52 30.16
N ASP A 141 11.24 -10.46 29.08
CA ASP A 141 12.58 -9.86 29.03
C ASP A 141 12.50 -8.33 29.02
N THR A 142 11.48 -7.77 28.38
CA THR A 142 11.24 -6.33 28.31
C THR A 142 9.73 -6.05 28.45
N VAL A 143 9.39 -5.05 29.28
CA VAL A 143 8.00 -4.65 29.55
C VAL A 143 7.77 -3.22 29.06
N LEU A 144 6.78 -3.05 28.19
CA LEU A 144 6.25 -1.76 27.75
C LEU A 144 4.99 -1.43 28.56
N ASP A 145 5.04 -0.34 29.32
CA ASP A 145 3.94 0.14 30.17
C ASP A 145 2.82 0.74 29.29
N ILE A 146 1.66 0.10 29.29
CA ILE A 146 0.43 0.56 28.65
C ILE A 146 -0.64 1.02 29.64
N SER A 147 -0.24 1.37 30.87
CA SER A 147 -1.16 1.83 31.90
C SER A 147 -1.78 3.18 31.56
N VAL A 148 -3.09 3.33 31.79
CA VAL A 148 -3.85 4.57 31.62
C VAL A 148 -4.44 5.01 32.94
N ALA A 149 -4.64 6.33 33.10
CA ALA A 149 -5.23 6.87 34.30
C ALA A 149 -6.72 6.48 34.47
N ARG A 150 -7.45 6.43 33.34
CA ARG A 150 -8.86 6.02 33.29
C ARG A 150 -9.26 5.62 31.90
N GLU A 151 -10.29 4.77 31.82
CA GLU A 151 -11.00 4.51 30.56
C GLU A 151 -11.97 5.66 30.24
N ALA A 152 -12.23 5.90 28.95
CA ALA A 152 -13.25 6.87 28.54
C ALA A 152 -14.68 6.31 28.72
N CYS A 153 -14.81 5.00 28.91
CA CYS A 153 -16.07 4.35 29.20
C CYS A 153 -16.68 4.88 30.51
N PRO A 154 -17.94 5.35 30.52
CA PRO A 154 -18.57 5.90 31.71
C PRO A 154 -18.73 4.90 32.85
N LEU A 155 -18.66 3.59 32.56
CA LEU A 155 -18.67 2.52 33.56
C LEU A 155 -17.26 2.11 34.02
N GLY A 156 -16.20 2.67 33.39
CA GLY A 156 -14.82 2.27 33.63
C GLY A 156 -14.49 0.81 33.28
N ALA A 157 -15.38 0.13 32.55
CA ALA A 157 -15.29 -1.32 32.30
C ALA A 157 -14.90 -1.68 30.86
N ALA A 158 -15.36 -0.92 29.87
CA ALA A 158 -15.01 -1.17 28.49
C ALA A 158 -13.63 -0.58 28.16
N PRO A 159 -12.70 -1.39 27.63
CA PRO A 159 -11.40 -0.89 27.20
C PRO A 159 -11.56 0.13 26.06
N THR A 160 -11.09 1.33 26.26
CA THR A 160 -11.09 2.48 25.34
C THR A 160 -9.70 3.10 25.31
N SER A 161 -9.35 3.93 26.28
CA SER A 161 -8.02 4.54 26.40
C SER A 161 -6.89 3.51 26.41
N SER A 162 -7.08 2.39 27.12
CA SER A 162 -6.09 1.30 27.17
C SER A 162 -5.87 0.64 25.81
N THR A 163 -6.92 0.39 25.04
CA THR A 163 -6.79 -0.19 23.69
C THR A 163 -6.21 0.79 22.70
N THR A 164 -6.58 2.08 22.77
CA THR A 164 -6.01 3.16 21.97
C THR A 164 -4.51 3.31 22.24
N LEU A 165 -4.09 3.32 23.49
CA LEU A 165 -2.67 3.37 23.86
C LEU A 165 -1.92 2.11 23.39
N THR A 166 -2.48 0.92 23.55
CA THR A 166 -1.85 -0.33 23.11
C THR A 166 -1.60 -0.29 21.59
N MET A 167 -2.59 0.16 20.83
CA MET A 167 -2.45 0.32 19.37
C MET A 167 -1.36 1.32 19.00
N ALA A 168 -1.36 2.49 19.64
CA ALA A 168 -0.36 3.54 19.41
C ALA A 168 1.06 3.07 19.76
N MET A 169 1.22 2.29 20.84
CA MET A 169 2.50 1.69 21.22
C MET A 169 2.99 0.70 20.15
N GLY A 170 2.11 -0.12 19.60
CA GLY A 170 2.42 -1.03 18.48
C GLY A 170 2.82 -0.26 17.21
N ASP A 171 2.14 0.82 16.89
CA ASP A 171 2.49 1.69 15.76
C ASP A 171 3.84 2.38 16.00
N ALA A 172 4.16 2.79 17.24
CA ALA A 172 5.45 3.34 17.60
C ALA A 172 6.59 2.32 17.38
N LEU A 173 6.39 1.05 17.77
CA LEU A 173 7.35 -0.03 17.48
C LEU A 173 7.55 -0.21 15.97
N ALA A 174 6.48 -0.27 15.20
CA ALA A 174 6.54 -0.42 13.75
C ALA A 174 7.31 0.73 13.09
N VAL A 175 7.02 1.99 13.46
CA VAL A 175 7.70 3.18 12.93
C VAL A 175 9.18 3.22 13.34
N ALA A 176 9.52 2.85 14.58
CA ALA A 176 10.90 2.78 15.03
C ALA A 176 11.71 1.72 14.25
N LEU A 177 11.10 0.54 14.01
CA LEU A 177 11.69 -0.52 13.20
C LEU A 177 11.86 -0.12 11.73
N MET A 178 10.87 0.56 11.14
CA MET A 178 10.99 1.13 9.78
C MET A 178 12.21 2.06 9.67
N LYS A 179 12.34 3.00 10.62
CA LYS A 179 13.49 3.91 10.64
C LYS A 179 14.81 3.16 10.79
N LYS A 180 14.86 2.17 11.66
CA LYS A 180 16.08 1.37 11.92
C LYS A 180 16.47 0.51 10.72
N ARG A 181 15.52 0.07 9.89
CA ARG A 181 15.74 -0.73 8.67
C ARG A 181 15.96 0.11 7.41
N ASP A 182 15.90 1.45 7.48
CA ASP A 182 15.83 2.33 6.30
C ASP A 182 14.72 1.91 5.32
N PHE A 183 13.55 1.56 5.86
CA PHE A 183 12.41 1.05 5.09
C PHE A 183 11.82 2.15 4.20
N ARG A 184 11.78 1.90 2.89
CA ARG A 184 11.45 2.88 1.86
C ARG A 184 10.05 2.64 1.27
N LYS A 185 9.61 3.60 0.43
CA LYS A 185 8.34 3.49 -0.29
C LYS A 185 8.28 2.28 -1.22
N GLU A 186 9.42 1.93 -1.81
CA GLU A 186 9.58 0.77 -2.68
C GLU A 186 9.35 -0.54 -1.92
N ASP A 187 9.88 -0.63 -0.69
CA ASP A 187 9.67 -1.77 0.19
C ASP A 187 8.18 -1.88 0.58
N PHE A 188 7.54 -0.75 0.94
CA PHE A 188 6.11 -0.73 1.25
C PHE A 188 5.26 -1.17 0.06
N ALA A 189 5.60 -0.73 -1.14
CA ALA A 189 4.90 -1.10 -2.37
C ALA A 189 5.00 -2.60 -2.66
N SER A 190 6.15 -3.25 -2.36
CA SER A 190 6.33 -4.69 -2.55
C SER A 190 5.39 -5.52 -1.68
N PHE A 191 5.02 -5.04 -0.48
CA PHE A 191 4.04 -5.69 0.38
C PHE A 191 2.57 -5.33 0.05
N HIS A 192 2.36 -4.30 -0.81
CA HIS A 192 1.02 -3.81 -1.19
C HIS A 192 0.84 -3.74 -2.72
N PRO A 193 1.01 -4.85 -3.47
CA PRO A 193 1.03 -4.82 -4.94
C PRO A 193 -0.31 -4.34 -5.54
N GLY A 194 -1.43 -4.58 -4.87
CA GLY A 194 -2.76 -4.10 -5.29
C GLY A 194 -3.05 -2.64 -4.97
N GLY A 195 -2.23 -1.97 -4.17
CA GLY A 195 -2.39 -0.56 -3.82
C GLY A 195 -1.96 0.40 -4.96
N SER A 196 -2.36 1.67 -4.86
CA SER A 196 -1.96 2.68 -5.86
C SER A 196 -0.44 2.84 -5.97
N LEU A 197 0.27 2.75 -4.85
CA LEU A 197 1.72 2.83 -4.81
C LEU A 197 2.38 1.60 -5.45
N GLY A 198 1.86 0.38 -5.18
CA GLY A 198 2.34 -0.85 -5.78
C GLY A 198 2.19 -0.85 -7.30
N ARG A 199 0.99 -0.54 -7.80
CA ARG A 199 0.73 -0.43 -9.23
C ARG A 199 1.69 0.56 -9.92
N ARG A 200 1.95 1.70 -9.29
CA ARG A 200 2.82 2.73 -9.83
C ARG A 200 4.28 2.28 -9.94
N LEU A 201 4.79 1.53 -8.97
CA LEU A 201 6.21 1.16 -8.88
C LEU A 201 6.54 -0.19 -9.54
N PHE A 202 5.54 -1.00 -9.91
CA PHE A 202 5.80 -2.32 -10.45
C PHE A 202 5.18 -2.60 -11.82
N ILE A 203 4.08 -1.90 -12.20
CA ILE A 203 3.48 -2.13 -13.50
C ILE A 203 4.35 -1.48 -14.60
N LYS A 204 4.72 -2.28 -15.60
CA LYS A 204 5.53 -1.88 -16.75
C LYS A 204 4.67 -1.64 -17.99
N VAL A 205 5.25 -0.99 -18.98
CA VAL A 205 4.62 -0.79 -20.29
C VAL A 205 4.25 -2.14 -20.93
N GLU A 206 5.12 -3.14 -20.85
CA GLU A 206 4.89 -4.48 -21.42
C GLU A 206 3.65 -5.20 -20.85
N ASP A 207 3.24 -4.87 -19.61
CA ASP A 207 2.08 -5.45 -18.94
C ASP A 207 0.75 -4.84 -19.44
N LEU A 208 0.77 -3.61 -19.96
CA LEU A 208 -0.42 -2.85 -20.34
C LEU A 208 -0.51 -2.53 -21.84
N MET A 209 0.59 -2.61 -22.58
CA MET A 209 0.57 -2.26 -24.01
C MET A 209 -0.29 -3.23 -24.80
N ARG A 210 -1.05 -2.70 -25.76
CA ARG A 210 -1.77 -3.50 -26.75
C ARG A 210 -0.80 -4.00 -27.80
N LYS A 211 -0.87 -5.31 -28.08
CA LYS A 211 0.00 -6.01 -29.05
C LYS A 211 -0.77 -6.50 -30.29
N GLU A 212 -2.10 -6.58 -30.16
CA GLU A 212 -2.97 -7.13 -31.20
C GLU A 212 -3.91 -6.08 -31.77
N ASN A 213 -4.40 -6.31 -32.97
CA ASN A 213 -5.36 -5.45 -33.66
C ASN A 213 -4.92 -3.97 -33.68
N LEU A 214 -3.62 -3.75 -33.93
CA LEU A 214 -3.05 -2.41 -34.02
C LEU A 214 -3.51 -1.72 -35.31
N PRO A 215 -3.95 -0.44 -35.25
CA PRO A 215 -4.32 0.32 -36.43
C PRO A 215 -3.05 0.75 -37.21
N ILE A 216 -2.56 -0.10 -38.10
CA ILE A 216 -1.34 0.09 -38.87
C ILE A 216 -1.69 0.18 -40.34
N VAL A 217 -1.11 1.14 -41.03
CA VAL A 217 -1.21 1.33 -42.50
C VAL A 217 0.16 1.62 -43.08
N GLU A 218 0.31 1.36 -44.37
CA GLU A 218 1.53 1.72 -45.10
C GLU A 218 1.54 3.22 -45.50
N VAL A 219 2.73 3.81 -45.65
CA VAL A 219 2.92 5.24 -45.94
C VAL A 219 2.15 5.75 -47.16
N ARG A 220 1.91 4.86 -48.15
CA ARG A 220 1.18 5.19 -49.38
C ARG A 220 -0.31 4.93 -49.34
N THR A 221 -0.83 4.43 -48.22
CA THR A 221 -2.26 4.19 -48.07
C THR A 221 -3.03 5.49 -48.22
N PRO A 222 -4.10 5.53 -49.04
CA PRO A 222 -4.96 6.71 -49.17
C PRO A 222 -5.54 7.13 -47.84
N LEU A 223 -5.67 8.42 -47.57
CA LEU A 223 -6.20 8.94 -46.30
C LEU A 223 -7.57 8.33 -45.92
N LYS A 224 -8.46 8.18 -46.92
CA LYS A 224 -9.80 7.61 -46.70
C LYS A 224 -9.75 6.21 -46.11
N GLU A 225 -8.81 5.37 -46.55
CA GLU A 225 -8.62 4.02 -46.04
C GLU A 225 -7.98 4.05 -44.64
N ALA A 226 -7.01 4.93 -44.41
CA ALA A 226 -6.40 5.12 -43.12
C ALA A 226 -7.41 5.55 -42.03
N ILE A 227 -8.41 6.36 -42.39
CA ILE A 227 -9.52 6.76 -41.50
C ILE A 227 -10.36 5.55 -41.09
N VAL A 228 -10.63 4.61 -41.99
CA VAL A 228 -11.37 3.40 -41.70
C VAL A 228 -10.59 2.57 -40.64
N VAL A 229 -9.31 2.30 -40.88
CA VAL A 229 -8.43 1.58 -39.98
C VAL A 229 -8.32 2.27 -38.62
N MET A 230 -8.21 3.62 -38.59
CA MET A 230 -8.20 4.40 -37.36
C MET A 230 -9.49 4.22 -36.54
N SER A 231 -10.66 4.23 -37.22
CA SER A 231 -11.98 4.07 -36.60
C SER A 231 -12.18 2.65 -36.06
N GLU A 232 -11.76 1.62 -36.80
CA GLU A 232 -11.83 0.22 -36.40
C GLU A 232 -10.89 -0.06 -35.20
N GLY A 233 -9.72 0.56 -35.15
CA GLY A 233 -8.76 0.43 -34.06
C GLY A 233 -9.24 1.03 -32.73
N LYS A 234 -10.23 1.94 -32.74
CA LYS A 234 -10.83 2.59 -31.54
C LYS A 234 -9.80 3.25 -30.61
N LEU A 235 -8.69 3.73 -31.16
CA LEU A 235 -7.61 4.40 -30.43
C LEU A 235 -7.48 5.89 -30.79
N GLY A 236 -8.33 6.39 -31.73
CA GLY A 236 -8.23 7.76 -32.23
C GLY A 236 -6.91 8.07 -32.95
N ASN A 237 -6.16 7.04 -33.31
CA ASN A 237 -4.87 7.13 -33.97
C ASN A 237 -4.67 6.00 -34.97
N VAL A 238 -3.85 6.23 -35.99
CA VAL A 238 -3.35 5.20 -36.91
C VAL A 238 -1.82 5.34 -37.02
N LEU A 239 -1.12 4.20 -36.96
CA LEU A 239 0.33 4.11 -37.10
C LEU A 239 0.66 3.99 -38.59
N VAL A 240 1.58 4.82 -39.08
CA VAL A 240 1.98 4.83 -40.46
C VAL A 240 3.38 4.21 -40.58
N THR A 241 3.48 3.10 -41.29
CA THR A 241 4.72 2.32 -41.40
C THR A 241 5.24 2.31 -42.84
N ARG A 242 6.54 2.09 -42.96
CA ARG A 242 7.21 1.71 -44.20
C ARG A 242 7.95 0.40 -44.01
N GLU A 243 7.52 -0.64 -44.70
CA GLU A 243 8.11 -1.97 -44.57
C GLU A 243 8.10 -2.46 -43.09
N GLY A 244 7.02 -2.15 -42.35
CA GLY A 244 6.83 -2.52 -40.94
C GLY A 244 7.60 -1.65 -39.93
N ARG A 245 8.30 -0.59 -40.40
CA ARG A 245 8.95 0.38 -39.48
C ARG A 245 8.10 1.63 -39.34
N LEU A 246 7.96 2.13 -38.14
CA LEU A 246 7.17 3.31 -37.82
C LEU A 246 7.83 4.57 -38.42
N GLU A 247 7.11 5.27 -39.29
CA GLU A 247 7.53 6.56 -39.81
C GLU A 247 6.72 7.73 -39.25
N ALA A 248 5.43 7.53 -39.07
CA ALA A 248 4.53 8.57 -38.61
C ALA A 248 3.36 8.04 -37.78
N ILE A 249 2.64 8.94 -37.16
CA ILE A 249 1.34 8.68 -36.52
C ILE A 249 0.35 9.73 -36.98
N MET A 250 -0.88 9.35 -37.22
CA MET A 250 -1.96 10.27 -37.49
C MET A 250 -3.03 10.14 -36.40
N SER A 251 -3.36 11.22 -35.76
CA SER A 251 -4.41 11.33 -34.76
C SER A 251 -5.69 11.97 -35.30
N ASP A 252 -6.81 11.85 -34.57
CA ASP A 252 -8.04 12.62 -34.86
C ASP A 252 -7.78 14.13 -34.93
N GLY A 253 -6.81 14.64 -34.16
CA GLY A 253 -6.38 16.02 -34.21
C GLY A 253 -5.68 16.38 -35.53
N ASP A 254 -4.84 15.45 -36.05
CA ASP A 254 -4.19 15.64 -37.36
C ASP A 254 -5.21 15.61 -38.49
N LEU A 255 -6.18 14.67 -38.41
CA LEU A 255 -7.26 14.61 -39.38
C LEU A 255 -8.06 15.91 -39.42
N ARG A 256 -8.48 16.45 -38.30
CA ARG A 256 -9.19 17.74 -38.23
C ARG A 256 -8.38 18.88 -38.81
N ARG A 257 -7.08 18.92 -38.56
CA ARG A 257 -6.19 19.92 -39.15
C ARG A 257 -6.05 19.74 -40.67
N ALA A 258 -5.96 18.49 -41.14
CA ALA A 258 -5.88 18.17 -42.56
C ALA A 258 -7.12 18.65 -43.32
N LEU A 259 -8.33 18.40 -42.77
CA LEU A 259 -9.61 18.85 -43.34
C LEU A 259 -9.72 20.37 -43.53
N MET A 260 -8.95 21.15 -42.79
CA MET A 260 -8.93 22.63 -42.89
C MET A 260 -7.84 23.16 -43.82
N ARG A 261 -7.02 22.28 -44.41
CA ARG A 261 -5.97 22.70 -45.34
C ARG A 261 -6.54 22.98 -46.72
N GLU A 262 -6.07 24.05 -47.35
CA GLU A 262 -6.32 24.31 -48.75
C GLU A 262 -5.68 23.19 -49.60
N GLY A 263 -6.43 22.66 -50.58
CA GLY A 263 -5.97 21.53 -51.39
C GLY A 263 -6.04 20.16 -50.68
N PHE A 264 -6.89 20.02 -49.66
CA PHE A 264 -7.15 18.73 -49.01
C PHE A 264 -7.79 17.73 -49.99
N GLU A 265 -7.23 16.52 -50.03
CA GLU A 265 -7.71 15.41 -50.89
C GLU A 265 -7.68 14.10 -50.11
N MET A 266 -8.79 13.36 -50.09
CA MET A 266 -8.93 12.06 -49.40
C MET A 266 -8.12 10.93 -50.05
N GLU A 267 -7.75 11.10 -51.32
CA GLU A 267 -6.98 10.12 -52.10
C GLU A 267 -5.48 10.25 -51.91
N ARG A 268 -4.99 11.34 -51.28
CA ARG A 268 -3.56 11.50 -50.99
C ARG A 268 -3.08 10.50 -49.96
N PRO A 269 -1.78 10.14 -50.00
CA PRO A 269 -1.17 9.28 -49.00
C PRO A 269 -1.32 9.84 -47.58
N VAL A 270 -1.64 8.97 -46.60
CA VAL A 270 -1.80 9.35 -45.21
C VAL A 270 -0.60 10.07 -44.61
N ILE A 271 0.61 9.75 -45.13
CA ILE A 271 1.87 10.36 -44.68
C ILE A 271 1.90 11.88 -44.86
N ASP A 272 1.21 12.42 -45.89
CA ASP A 272 1.15 13.84 -46.16
C ASP A 272 0.42 14.67 -45.09
N TYR A 273 -0.36 13.96 -44.22
CA TYR A 273 -1.19 14.54 -43.18
C TYR A 273 -0.78 14.10 -41.79
N ALA A 274 0.11 13.10 -41.66
CA ALA A 274 0.52 12.50 -40.40
C ALA A 274 1.68 13.28 -39.75
N THR A 275 1.81 13.11 -38.44
CA THR A 275 2.96 13.60 -37.69
C THR A 275 4.14 12.65 -37.85
N ILE A 276 5.21 13.14 -38.51
CA ILE A 276 6.43 12.40 -38.80
C ILE A 276 7.30 12.27 -37.52
N ARG A 277 7.96 11.12 -37.34
CA ARG A 277 8.84 10.81 -36.18
C ARG A 277 8.16 11.08 -34.86
N PRO A 278 7.08 10.40 -34.56
CA PRO A 278 6.37 10.57 -33.29
C PRO A 278 7.25 10.20 -32.11
N LYS A 279 6.92 10.68 -30.90
CA LYS A 279 7.51 10.15 -29.67
C LYS A 279 7.14 8.68 -29.55
N VAL A 280 8.11 7.83 -29.17
CA VAL A 280 7.95 6.38 -29.02
C VAL A 280 8.55 5.89 -27.72
N ILE A 281 8.13 4.72 -27.28
CA ILE A 281 8.76 3.97 -26.20
C ILE A 281 9.55 2.81 -26.81
N ARG A 282 10.82 2.65 -26.44
CA ARG A 282 11.69 1.55 -26.88
C ARG A 282 11.90 0.51 -25.80
N ASP A 283 12.00 0.96 -24.56
CA ASP A 283 12.16 0.09 -23.41
C ASP A 283 10.79 -0.34 -22.88
N THR A 284 10.42 -1.59 -23.13
CA THR A 284 9.15 -2.16 -22.63
C THR A 284 9.15 -2.39 -21.14
N SER A 285 10.33 -2.40 -20.49
CA SER A 285 10.48 -2.50 -19.03
C SER A 285 10.25 -1.16 -18.30
N LEU A 286 10.09 -0.06 -19.06
CA LEU A 286 9.73 1.25 -18.52
C LEU A 286 8.46 1.16 -17.68
N LEU A 287 8.44 1.85 -16.52
CA LEU A 287 7.25 1.88 -15.67
C LEU A 287 6.06 2.54 -16.39
N ALA A 288 4.88 2.00 -16.17
CA ALA A 288 3.64 2.56 -16.71
C ALA A 288 3.39 4.01 -16.23
N SER A 289 3.85 4.35 -15.03
CA SER A 289 3.84 5.73 -14.50
C SER A 289 4.70 6.69 -15.31
N ASP A 290 5.86 6.23 -15.79
CA ASP A 290 6.74 7.06 -16.62
C ASP A 290 6.15 7.22 -18.03
N ALA A 291 5.54 6.17 -18.58
CA ALA A 291 4.81 6.26 -19.84
C ALA A 291 3.64 7.26 -19.74
N LEU A 292 2.91 7.30 -18.62
CA LEU A 292 1.87 8.30 -18.38
C LEU A 292 2.45 9.71 -18.37
N ALA A 293 3.56 9.93 -17.68
CA ALA A 293 4.23 11.23 -17.65
C ALA A 293 4.67 11.68 -19.08
N MET A 294 5.17 10.74 -19.90
CA MET A 294 5.52 11.03 -21.30
C MET A 294 4.31 11.42 -22.14
N ILE A 295 3.16 10.76 -21.95
CA ILE A 295 1.89 11.07 -22.62
C ILE A 295 1.41 12.47 -22.24
N GLU A 296 1.41 12.81 -20.95
CA GLU A 296 1.00 14.11 -20.44
C GLU A 296 1.91 15.24 -20.94
N GLU A 297 3.24 15.04 -20.89
CA GLU A 297 4.22 16.02 -21.36
C GLU A 297 4.08 16.28 -22.87
N ALA A 298 3.90 15.20 -23.64
CA ALA A 298 3.73 15.30 -25.09
C ALA A 298 2.32 15.79 -25.49
N LYS A 299 1.37 15.84 -24.55
CA LYS A 299 -0.05 16.17 -24.78
C LYS A 299 -0.67 15.29 -25.87
N VAL A 300 -0.35 14.00 -25.85
CA VAL A 300 -0.89 12.96 -26.74
C VAL A 300 -1.74 11.96 -25.95
N GLN A 301 -2.50 11.13 -26.64
CA GLN A 301 -3.31 10.09 -25.99
C GLN A 301 -2.68 8.70 -26.10
N LEU A 302 -1.70 8.55 -26.99
CA LEU A 302 -1.09 7.26 -27.32
C LEU A 302 0.41 7.45 -27.63
N LEU A 303 1.21 6.49 -27.18
CA LEU A 303 2.61 6.34 -27.60
C LEU A 303 2.80 4.96 -28.25
N PRO A 304 3.38 4.94 -29.48
CA PRO A 304 3.84 3.69 -30.09
C PRO A 304 4.98 3.08 -29.27
N VAL A 305 4.98 1.76 -29.15
CA VAL A 305 6.08 0.97 -28.58
C VAL A 305 6.79 0.28 -29.74
N VAL A 306 8.08 0.52 -29.89
CA VAL A 306 8.87 0.01 -31.01
C VAL A 306 10.15 -0.69 -30.52
N ASP A 307 10.72 -1.55 -31.36
CA ASP A 307 12.06 -2.11 -31.12
C ASP A 307 13.18 -1.17 -31.62
N ASP A 308 14.43 -1.59 -31.45
CA ASP A 308 15.63 -0.83 -31.87
C ASP A 308 15.71 -0.61 -33.38
N SER A 309 14.93 -1.37 -34.18
CA SER A 309 14.81 -1.25 -35.61
C SER A 309 13.59 -0.44 -36.08
N ASP A 310 12.94 0.27 -35.15
CA ASP A 310 11.69 1.02 -35.33
C ASP A 310 10.48 0.15 -35.74
N ARG A 311 10.53 -1.17 -35.53
CA ARG A 311 9.37 -2.05 -35.77
C ARG A 311 8.36 -1.92 -34.65
N VAL A 312 7.09 -1.78 -34.98
CA VAL A 312 6.00 -1.65 -34.01
C VAL A 312 5.83 -2.95 -33.24
N LYS A 313 5.94 -2.88 -31.90
CA LYS A 313 5.68 -3.95 -30.95
C LYS A 313 4.30 -3.84 -30.31
N GLY A 314 3.77 -2.63 -30.22
CA GLY A 314 2.51 -2.35 -29.58
C GLY A 314 2.23 -0.87 -29.45
N VAL A 315 1.22 -0.54 -28.69
CA VAL A 315 0.89 0.83 -28.32
C VAL A 315 0.48 0.89 -26.84
N ILE A 316 0.80 1.99 -26.19
CA ILE A 316 0.28 2.30 -24.86
C ILE A 316 -0.67 3.50 -24.95
N HIS A 317 -1.90 3.34 -24.51
CA HIS A 317 -2.91 4.38 -24.59
C HIS A 317 -3.24 4.92 -23.19
N LEU A 318 -3.49 6.22 -23.08
CA LEU A 318 -3.84 6.89 -21.83
C LEU A 318 -4.96 6.17 -21.07
N HIS A 319 -6.01 5.73 -21.77
CA HIS A 319 -7.13 5.03 -21.16
C HIS A 319 -6.71 3.71 -20.49
N ASP A 320 -5.78 2.96 -21.09
CA ASP A 320 -5.31 1.69 -20.55
C ASP A 320 -4.52 1.92 -19.25
N LEU A 321 -3.69 2.97 -19.20
CA LEU A 321 -2.96 3.40 -18.00
C LEU A 321 -3.92 3.81 -16.87
N VAL A 322 -4.90 4.66 -17.18
CA VAL A 322 -5.89 5.13 -16.20
C VAL A 322 -6.75 3.98 -15.70
N SER A 323 -7.20 3.08 -16.58
CA SER A 323 -7.99 1.88 -16.21
C SER A 323 -7.22 0.91 -15.32
N ALA A 324 -5.90 0.81 -15.50
CA ALA A 324 -5.00 0.06 -14.61
C ALA A 324 -4.75 0.77 -13.26
N GLY A 325 -5.32 1.97 -13.06
CA GLY A 325 -5.19 2.75 -11.84
C GLY A 325 -3.84 3.44 -11.69
N ILE A 326 -3.11 3.65 -12.79
CA ILE A 326 -1.91 4.50 -12.82
C ILE A 326 -2.36 5.96 -12.71
N LYS A 327 -1.80 6.69 -11.76
CA LYS A 327 -2.11 8.10 -11.52
C LYS A 327 -0.89 8.96 -11.75
N SER A 328 -1.10 10.17 -12.29
CA SER A 328 -0.07 11.19 -12.38
C SER A 328 0.29 11.75 -11.01
N ASP A 329 1.56 12.11 -10.83
CA ASP A 329 2.04 12.84 -9.63
C ASP A 329 1.85 14.36 -9.74
N ARG A 330 1.45 14.85 -10.90
CA ARG A 330 1.23 16.29 -11.04
C ARG A 330 -0.10 16.66 -10.38
N PRO A 331 -0.11 17.62 -9.44
CA PRO A 331 -1.37 18.19 -8.98
C PRO A 331 -2.10 18.72 -10.22
N LEU A 332 -3.37 18.38 -10.35
CA LEU A 332 -4.25 18.99 -11.36
C LEU A 332 -4.16 20.51 -11.17
N ALA A 333 -3.62 21.19 -12.19
CA ALA A 333 -3.49 22.66 -12.22
C ALA A 333 -4.88 23.30 -12.39
#